data_3a332e8e886f2c1ded18ead5d2c96c37
#
_entry.id   3a332e8e886f2c1ded18ead5d2c96c37
#
_cell.length_a   1.000
_cell.length_b   1.000
_cell.length_c   1.000
_cell.angle_alpha   90.00
_cell.angle_beta   90.00
_cell.angle_gamma   90.00
#
_symmetry.space_group_name_H-M   'P 1'
#
loop_
_entity.id
_entity.type
_entity.pdbx_description
1 polymer ?
#
loop_
_entity_poly.entity_id
_entity_poly.type
_entity_poly.pdbx_seq_one_letter_code
_entity_poly.pdbx_strand_id
1 'polypeptide(L)'
;FPTRRSSDLDGALTVNELENLRMGSLEAEFRAMANHVIELSENLPQTDEKLERLLEVIETKSHQQNNKIILFSSFRHTLRYIEQHLAEKGYRVAQVNGSVKDEERLALRQRFELPVDNANALDILLFTEVGCEGLDYQFCDFMINYDLPWNPMAIEQRIGRIDRRGQKSDTVIICNLVTEDTIDAKIYHRCLERIGVFESSIGECAGILGDMTQKIN
;
A
#
# COMPACT_ATOMS: atom_id res chain seq x y z
N PHE A 1 -12.01 -41.21 -66.81
CA PHE A 1 -12.30 -40.44 -65.56
C PHE A 1 -11.73 -39.05 -65.71
N PRO A 2 -12.50 -37.96 -65.56
CA PRO A 2 -11.99 -36.62 -65.66
C PRO A 2 -11.26 -36.24 -64.36
N THR A 3 -10.03 -35.78 -64.49
CA THR A 3 -9.23 -35.16 -63.42
C THR A 3 -9.93 -33.88 -63.01
N ARG A 4 -10.39 -33.79 -61.74
CA ARG A 4 -10.86 -32.57 -61.12
C ARG A 4 -9.68 -31.59 -61.01
N ARG A 5 -9.88 -30.42 -61.58
CA ARG A 5 -8.96 -29.30 -61.44
C ARG A 5 -8.92 -28.83 -59.97
N SER A 6 -7.71 -28.63 -59.49
CA SER A 6 -7.34 -28.05 -58.21
C SER A 6 -7.59 -26.53 -58.26
N SER A 7 -8.84 -26.07 -58.19
CA SER A 7 -9.18 -24.64 -58.21
C SER A 7 -10.20 -24.21 -57.16
N ASP A 8 -10.43 -25.03 -56.14
CA ASP A 8 -11.44 -24.71 -55.11
C ASP A 8 -10.84 -24.61 -53.67
N LEU A 9 -9.59 -24.12 -53.58
CA LEU A 9 -8.96 -23.82 -52.26
C LEU A 9 -8.56 -22.35 -52.08
N ASP A 10 -9.17 -21.46 -52.92
CA ASP A 10 -8.91 -20.00 -52.85
C ASP A 10 -9.75 -19.30 -51.76
N GLY A 11 -9.85 -19.88 -50.56
CA GLY A 11 -10.57 -19.27 -49.46
C GLY A 11 -10.05 -19.65 -48.07
N ALA A 12 -9.04 -20.52 -48.02
CA ALA A 12 -8.46 -20.90 -46.73
C ALA A 12 -7.35 -19.89 -46.31
N LEU A 13 -7.59 -19.15 -45.25
CA LEU A 13 -6.58 -18.28 -44.62
C LEU A 13 -5.34 -19.10 -44.26
N THR A 14 -4.17 -18.58 -44.59
CA THR A 14 -2.90 -19.18 -44.13
C THR A 14 -2.78 -19.10 -42.61
N VAL A 15 -1.97 -19.97 -42.01
CA VAL A 15 -1.71 -19.96 -40.57
C VAL A 15 -1.24 -18.57 -40.10
N ASN A 16 -0.39 -17.89 -40.88
CA ASN A 16 0.05 -16.53 -40.56
C ASN A 16 -1.06 -15.49 -40.63
N GLU A 17 -2.01 -15.62 -41.56
CA GLU A 17 -3.18 -14.72 -41.62
C GLU A 17 -4.14 -14.97 -40.46
N LEU A 18 -4.34 -16.23 -40.06
CA LEU A 18 -5.12 -16.57 -38.85
C LEU A 18 -4.46 -16.08 -37.56
N GLU A 19 -3.12 -16.18 -37.45
CA GLU A 19 -2.37 -15.63 -36.30
C GLU A 19 -2.44 -14.10 -36.28
N ASN A 20 -2.31 -13.43 -37.44
CA ASN A 20 -2.44 -11.98 -37.54
C ASN A 20 -3.86 -11.48 -37.19
N LEU A 21 -4.91 -12.19 -37.63
CA LEU A 21 -6.30 -11.90 -37.28
C LEU A 21 -6.55 -12.10 -35.76
N ARG A 22 -5.98 -13.15 -35.18
CA ARG A 22 -6.08 -13.41 -33.76
C ARG A 22 -5.34 -12.38 -32.94
N MET A 23 -4.14 -11.96 -33.36
CA MET A 23 -3.39 -10.87 -32.74
C MET A 23 -4.11 -9.54 -32.86
N GLY A 24 -4.69 -9.22 -34.02
CA GLY A 24 -5.49 -8.01 -34.18
C GLY A 24 -6.75 -7.97 -33.34
N SER A 25 -7.42 -9.13 -33.14
CA SER A 25 -8.57 -9.25 -32.25
C SER A 25 -8.18 -9.06 -30.79
N LEU A 26 -7.08 -9.68 -30.33
CA LEU A 26 -6.54 -9.50 -28.99
C LEU A 26 -6.13 -8.04 -28.74
N GLU A 27 -5.52 -7.40 -29.72
CA GLU A 27 -5.14 -5.99 -29.61
C GLU A 27 -6.36 -5.06 -29.52
N ALA A 28 -7.42 -5.36 -30.25
CA ALA A 28 -8.69 -4.63 -30.18
C ALA A 28 -9.39 -4.81 -28.83
N GLU A 29 -9.43 -6.04 -28.30
CA GLU A 29 -9.98 -6.33 -26.97
C GLU A 29 -9.17 -5.63 -25.88
N PHE A 30 -7.84 -5.67 -25.94
CA PHE A 30 -6.97 -4.98 -25.00
C PHE A 30 -7.19 -3.47 -25.01
N ARG A 31 -7.33 -2.89 -26.21
CA ARG A 31 -7.61 -1.47 -26.39
C ARG A 31 -8.99 -1.08 -25.86
N ALA A 32 -10.00 -1.93 -26.07
CA ALA A 32 -11.34 -1.73 -25.54
C ALA A 32 -11.34 -1.77 -24.00
N MET A 33 -10.63 -2.74 -23.38
CA MET A 33 -10.46 -2.81 -21.94
C MET A 33 -9.73 -1.60 -21.38
N ALA A 34 -8.64 -1.17 -22.03
CA ALA A 34 -7.89 0.01 -21.62
C ALA A 34 -8.76 1.28 -21.67
N ASN A 35 -9.51 1.47 -22.74
CA ASN A 35 -10.44 2.59 -22.87
C ASN A 35 -11.54 2.57 -21.80
N HIS A 36 -12.07 1.38 -21.50
CA HIS A 36 -13.07 1.24 -20.43
C HIS A 36 -12.49 1.58 -19.05
N VAL A 37 -11.25 1.18 -18.76
CA VAL A 37 -10.57 1.56 -17.52
C VAL A 37 -10.35 3.07 -17.45
N ILE A 38 -9.97 3.71 -18.56
CA ILE A 38 -9.82 5.17 -18.62
C ILE A 38 -11.16 5.86 -18.35
N GLU A 39 -12.24 5.42 -19.02
CA GLU A 39 -13.59 5.95 -18.81
C GLU A 39 -14.05 5.81 -17.35
N LEU A 40 -13.81 4.64 -16.75
CA LEU A 40 -14.09 4.42 -15.33
C LEU A 40 -13.28 5.37 -14.44
N SER A 41 -12.01 5.61 -14.77
CA SER A 41 -11.15 6.50 -14.00
C SER A 41 -11.57 7.97 -14.08
N GLU A 42 -12.10 8.41 -15.22
CA GLU A 42 -12.65 9.76 -15.43
C GLU A 42 -13.97 9.99 -14.66
N ASN A 43 -14.71 8.90 -14.40
CA ASN A 43 -15.97 8.92 -13.66
C ASN A 43 -15.82 8.55 -12.17
N LEU A 44 -14.58 8.46 -11.66
CA LEU A 44 -14.37 8.23 -10.22
C LEU A 44 -14.99 9.38 -9.41
N PRO A 45 -15.60 9.08 -8.25
CA PRO A 45 -16.09 10.12 -7.35
C PRO A 45 -14.92 11.03 -6.96
N GLN A 46 -15.20 12.31 -6.79
CA GLN A 46 -14.21 13.30 -6.37
C GLN A 46 -13.71 13.09 -4.93
N THR A 47 -14.45 12.32 -4.14
CA THR A 47 -14.13 11.97 -2.77
C THR A 47 -13.48 10.58 -2.72
N ASP A 48 -12.30 10.49 -2.11
CA ASP A 48 -11.63 9.23 -1.78
C ASP A 48 -11.88 8.94 -0.29
N GLU A 49 -12.87 8.10 0.00
CA GLU A 49 -13.25 7.74 1.38
C GLU A 49 -12.07 7.15 2.16
N LYS A 50 -11.19 6.40 1.51
CA LYS A 50 -10.01 5.83 2.16
C LYS A 50 -9.02 6.93 2.55
N LEU A 51 -8.84 7.93 1.70
CA LEU A 51 -8.02 9.10 1.99
C LEU A 51 -8.65 9.96 3.10
N GLU A 52 -9.96 10.21 3.05
CA GLU A 52 -10.66 10.97 4.08
C GLU A 52 -10.48 10.31 5.45
N ARG A 53 -10.65 8.98 5.51
CA ARG A 53 -10.44 8.22 6.75
C ARG A 53 -8.99 8.27 7.23
N LEU A 54 -8.04 8.19 6.30
CA LEU A 54 -6.62 8.38 6.63
C LEU A 54 -6.38 9.75 7.27
N LEU A 55 -6.94 10.81 6.69
CA LEU A 55 -6.77 12.18 7.19
C LEU A 55 -7.36 12.37 8.59
N GLU A 56 -8.53 11.79 8.88
CA GLU A 56 -9.13 11.80 10.23
C GLU A 56 -8.24 11.12 11.28
N VAL A 57 -7.66 9.96 10.94
CA VAL A 57 -6.74 9.22 11.81
C VAL A 57 -5.48 10.05 12.07
N ILE A 58 -4.91 10.65 11.03
CA ILE A 58 -3.71 11.49 11.14
C ILE A 58 -4.00 12.74 11.97
N GLU A 59 -5.12 13.41 11.75
CA GLU A 59 -5.53 14.58 12.52
C GLU A 59 -5.64 14.25 13.99
N THR A 60 -6.33 13.15 14.33
CA THR A 60 -6.46 12.68 15.73
C THR A 60 -5.10 12.43 16.38
N LYS A 61 -4.16 11.81 15.66
CA LYS A 61 -2.82 11.53 16.16
C LYS A 61 -1.97 12.79 16.27
N SER A 62 -2.11 13.73 15.37
CA SER A 62 -1.32 14.97 15.30
C SER A 62 -1.46 15.86 16.54
N HIS A 63 -2.58 15.75 17.26
CA HIS A 63 -2.85 16.47 18.51
C HIS A 63 -2.25 15.82 19.76
N GLN A 64 -1.62 14.65 19.63
CA GLN A 64 -0.98 13.97 20.74
C GLN A 64 0.44 14.50 20.98
N GLN A 65 0.96 14.30 22.19
CA GLN A 65 2.31 14.68 22.57
C GLN A 65 3.37 14.05 21.64
N ASN A 66 3.23 12.77 21.31
CA ASN A 66 3.97 12.10 20.25
C ASN A 66 3.14 12.11 18.97
N ASN A 67 3.40 13.07 18.09
CA ASN A 67 2.68 13.24 16.83
C ASN A 67 3.28 12.45 15.65
N LYS A 68 4.30 11.62 15.93
CA LYS A 68 5.03 10.89 14.88
C LYS A 68 4.21 9.75 14.31
N ILE A 69 4.16 9.68 12.97
CA ILE A 69 3.41 8.67 12.24
C ILE A 69 4.30 8.05 11.16
N ILE A 70 4.32 6.73 11.12
CA ILE A 70 4.86 5.96 10.00
C ILE A 70 3.70 5.40 9.19
N LEU A 71 3.72 5.61 7.88
CA LEU A 71 2.71 5.09 6.95
C LEU A 71 3.35 4.23 5.89
N PHE A 72 2.79 3.05 5.68
CA PHE A 72 3.23 2.11 4.66
C PHE A 72 2.21 2.00 3.52
N SER A 73 2.73 1.97 2.29
CA SER A 73 2.01 1.52 1.11
C SER A 73 2.98 0.80 0.15
N SER A 74 2.49 -0.27 -0.47
CA SER A 74 3.24 -1.02 -1.48
C SER A 74 3.44 -0.25 -2.78
N PHE A 75 2.60 0.77 -3.03
CA PHE A 75 2.53 1.49 -4.30
C PHE A 75 3.11 2.91 -4.20
N ARG A 76 4.15 3.19 -5.00
CA ARG A 76 4.81 4.49 -5.03
C ARG A 76 3.88 5.64 -5.47
N HIS A 77 2.95 5.36 -6.38
CA HIS A 77 1.98 6.36 -6.84
C HIS A 77 1.00 6.73 -5.72
N THR A 78 0.55 5.75 -4.95
CA THR A 78 -0.28 5.96 -3.77
C THR A 78 0.43 6.81 -2.73
N LEU A 79 1.70 6.53 -2.44
CA LEU A 79 2.48 7.35 -1.50
C LEU A 79 2.64 8.80 -1.98
N ARG A 80 2.84 9.03 -3.28
CA ARG A 80 2.91 10.38 -3.84
C ARG A 80 1.58 11.12 -3.73
N TYR A 81 0.49 10.43 -4.00
CA TYR A 81 -0.88 10.95 -3.85
C TYR A 81 -1.15 11.36 -2.39
N ILE A 82 -0.84 10.51 -1.44
CA ILE A 82 -0.98 10.77 0.00
C ILE A 82 -0.09 11.94 0.42
N GLU A 83 1.18 11.96 -0.01
CA GLU A 83 2.14 13.03 0.31
C GLU A 83 1.60 14.40 -0.10
N GLN A 84 1.08 14.51 -1.33
CA GLN A 84 0.52 15.74 -1.85
C GLN A 84 -0.61 16.27 -0.95
N HIS A 85 -1.59 15.42 -0.62
CA HIS A 85 -2.72 15.82 0.22
C HIS A 85 -2.33 16.16 1.66
N LEU A 86 -1.33 15.46 2.21
CA LEU A 86 -0.79 15.78 3.53
C LEU A 86 -0.05 17.12 3.53
N ALA A 87 0.75 17.39 2.50
CA ALA A 87 1.47 18.66 2.35
C ALA A 87 0.50 19.83 2.17
N GLU A 88 -0.58 19.68 1.40
CA GLU A 88 -1.65 20.67 1.23
C GLU A 88 -2.34 21.01 2.56
N LYS A 89 -2.45 20.06 3.48
CA LYS A 89 -2.95 20.24 4.84
C LYS A 89 -1.92 20.78 5.84
N GLY A 90 -0.68 21.01 5.39
CA GLY A 90 0.39 21.61 6.21
C GLY A 90 1.20 20.63 7.03
N TYR A 91 1.04 19.31 6.85
CA TYR A 91 1.88 18.31 7.51
C TYR A 91 3.28 18.27 6.91
N ARG A 92 4.31 18.12 7.75
CA ARG A 92 5.70 17.96 7.34
C ARG A 92 5.95 16.47 7.05
N VAL A 93 5.90 16.11 5.79
CA VAL A 93 5.94 14.73 5.30
C VAL A 93 7.16 14.51 4.42
N ALA A 94 7.68 13.28 4.41
CA ALA A 94 8.70 12.84 3.48
C ALA A 94 8.51 11.36 3.11
N GLN A 95 8.97 10.98 1.91
CA GLN A 95 8.95 9.60 1.45
C GLN A 95 10.33 8.94 1.60
N VAL A 96 10.29 7.67 2.01
CA VAL A 96 11.47 6.78 2.06
C VAL A 96 11.16 5.54 1.22
N ASN A 97 11.78 5.44 0.08
CA ASN A 97 11.62 4.32 -0.85
C ASN A 97 12.98 3.76 -1.28
N GLY A 98 13.00 2.69 -2.07
CA GLY A 98 14.23 2.00 -2.46
C GLY A 98 15.21 2.82 -3.30
N SER A 99 14.82 4.00 -3.82
CA SER A 99 15.73 4.90 -4.55
C SER A 99 16.43 5.94 -3.65
N VAL A 100 15.99 6.08 -2.39
CA VAL A 100 16.58 7.01 -1.43
C VAL A 100 17.90 6.43 -0.92
N LYS A 101 18.98 7.19 -1.00
CA LYS A 101 20.31 6.78 -0.54
C LYS A 101 20.37 6.66 0.98
N ASP A 102 21.27 5.82 1.50
CA ASP A 102 21.37 5.57 2.95
C ASP A 102 21.67 6.83 3.76
N GLU A 103 22.49 7.74 3.24
CA GLU A 103 22.78 9.03 3.88
C GLU A 103 21.52 9.90 4.02
N GLU A 104 20.71 9.93 2.96
CA GLU A 104 19.44 10.68 2.95
C GLU A 104 18.41 10.02 3.87
N ARG A 105 18.33 8.69 3.89
CA ARG A 105 17.49 7.94 4.83
C ARG A 105 17.82 8.28 6.28
N LEU A 106 19.12 8.34 6.61
CA LEU A 106 19.57 8.69 7.93
C LEU A 106 19.21 10.14 8.27
N ALA A 107 19.38 11.07 7.34
CA ALA A 107 18.99 12.47 7.53
C ALA A 107 17.47 12.63 7.74
N LEU A 108 16.64 11.92 6.97
CA LEU A 108 15.17 11.90 7.14
C LEU A 108 14.78 11.31 8.50
N ARG A 109 15.43 10.22 8.92
CA ARG A 109 15.21 9.63 10.26
C ARG A 109 15.55 10.62 11.37
N GLN A 110 16.69 11.31 11.28
CA GLN A 110 17.09 12.32 12.27
C GLN A 110 16.08 13.47 12.34
N ARG A 111 15.62 13.98 11.19
CA ARG A 111 14.57 14.99 11.14
C ARG A 111 13.25 14.50 11.73
N PHE A 112 12.90 13.23 11.51
CA PHE A 112 11.69 12.62 12.06
C PHE A 112 11.76 12.43 13.58
N GLU A 113 12.96 12.26 14.16
CA GLU A 113 13.16 12.15 15.60
C GLU A 113 13.11 13.51 16.33
N LEU A 114 13.22 14.62 15.61
CA LEU A 114 13.16 15.96 16.20
C LEU A 114 11.79 16.22 16.86
N PRO A 115 11.76 16.98 17.97
CA PRO A 115 10.53 17.42 18.61
C PRO A 115 9.63 18.23 17.65
N VAL A 116 8.32 18.23 17.94
CA VAL A 116 7.31 18.86 17.07
C VAL A 116 7.51 20.37 16.86
N ASP A 117 8.05 21.05 17.85
CA ASP A 117 8.33 22.48 17.85
C ASP A 117 9.59 22.87 17.02
N ASN A 118 10.38 21.90 16.62
CA ASN A 118 11.53 22.14 15.76
C ASN A 118 11.07 22.37 14.31
N ALA A 119 11.50 23.49 13.70
CA ALA A 119 11.11 23.85 12.33
C ALA A 119 11.55 22.82 11.26
N ASN A 120 12.62 22.06 11.51
CA ASN A 120 13.13 21.04 10.60
C ASN A 120 12.54 19.64 10.87
N ALA A 121 11.67 19.49 11.88
CA ALA A 121 11.07 18.22 12.21
C ALA A 121 10.16 17.72 11.07
N LEU A 122 10.07 16.40 10.93
CA LEU A 122 9.07 15.73 10.16
C LEU A 122 8.00 15.16 11.10
N ASP A 123 6.75 15.17 10.66
CA ASP A 123 5.61 14.61 11.39
C ASP A 123 5.29 13.21 10.92
N ILE A 124 5.43 12.99 9.60
CA ILE A 124 5.02 11.75 8.93
C ILE A 124 6.12 11.26 7.99
N LEU A 125 6.46 9.98 8.10
CA LEU A 125 7.28 9.27 7.11
C LEU A 125 6.44 8.26 6.35
N LEU A 126 6.51 8.33 5.02
CA LEU A 126 5.83 7.43 4.08
C LEU A 126 6.83 6.40 3.55
N PHE A 127 6.53 5.11 3.71
CA PHE A 127 7.44 4.03 3.35
C PHE A 127 6.85 3.12 2.28
N THR A 128 7.72 2.70 1.34
CA THR A 128 7.53 1.42 0.63
C THR A 128 8.17 0.29 1.43
N GLU A 129 7.87 -0.97 1.10
CA GLU A 129 8.47 -2.14 1.73
C GLU A 129 10.00 -2.04 1.83
N VAL A 130 10.66 -1.74 0.72
CA VAL A 130 12.12 -1.64 0.63
C VAL A 130 12.66 -0.42 1.40
N GLY A 131 11.86 0.64 1.52
CA GLY A 131 12.27 1.90 2.15
C GLY A 131 12.51 1.77 3.66
N CYS A 132 11.87 0.82 4.32
CA CYS A 132 11.96 0.70 5.78
C CYS A 132 13.11 -0.17 6.28
N GLU A 133 13.88 -0.82 5.39
CA GLU A 133 14.97 -1.71 5.79
C GLU A 133 16.16 -0.94 6.40
N GLY A 134 16.74 -1.52 7.44
CA GLY A 134 18.03 -1.06 8.01
C GLY A 134 17.95 0.04 9.07
N LEU A 135 16.81 0.70 9.28
CA LEU A 135 16.66 1.73 10.31
C LEU A 135 15.52 1.40 11.28
N ASP A 136 15.68 1.86 12.52
CA ASP A 136 14.73 1.66 13.61
C ASP A 136 14.11 2.98 14.03
N TYR A 137 12.83 2.93 14.42
CA TYR A 137 12.00 4.10 14.74
C TYR A 137 11.29 3.95 16.09
N GLN A 138 12.00 3.45 17.10
CA GLN A 138 11.47 3.17 18.45
C GLN A 138 11.01 4.42 19.24
N PHE A 139 11.14 5.60 18.68
CA PHE A 139 10.56 6.84 19.21
C PHE A 139 9.18 7.15 18.62
N CYS A 140 8.76 6.42 17.60
CA CYS A 140 7.43 6.49 17.00
C CYS A 140 6.58 5.35 17.56
N ASP A 141 5.35 5.64 17.96
CA ASP A 141 4.41 4.70 18.57
C ASP A 141 3.16 4.47 17.70
N PHE A 142 3.15 5.01 16.46
CA PHE A 142 1.98 4.94 15.61
C PHE A 142 2.35 4.57 14.17
N MET A 143 1.75 3.49 13.70
CA MET A 143 1.95 2.98 12.34
C MET A 143 0.62 2.86 11.62
N ILE A 144 0.59 3.27 10.36
CA ILE A 144 -0.56 3.09 9.47
C ILE A 144 -0.14 2.19 8.30
N ASN A 145 -0.87 1.11 8.07
CA ASN A 145 -0.82 0.36 6.83
C ASN A 145 -1.97 0.85 5.94
N TYR A 146 -1.64 1.66 4.94
CA TYR A 146 -2.62 2.12 3.95
C TYR A 146 -3.11 1.00 3.05
N ASP A 147 -2.21 0.07 2.70
CA ASP A 147 -2.51 -1.23 2.13
C ASP A 147 -1.76 -2.34 2.87
N LEU A 148 -2.33 -3.53 2.84
CA LEU A 148 -1.76 -4.68 3.51
C LEU A 148 -0.93 -5.52 2.54
N PRO A 149 0.27 -5.96 2.93
CA PRO A 149 1.05 -6.87 2.13
C PRO A 149 0.39 -8.26 2.11
N TRP A 150 0.54 -8.98 1.01
CA TRP A 150 0.07 -10.36 0.87
C TRP A 150 0.75 -11.34 1.83
N ASN A 151 1.95 -11.00 2.27
CA ASN A 151 2.72 -11.80 3.20
C ASN A 151 2.58 -11.25 4.63
N PRO A 152 1.96 -12.00 5.57
CA PRO A 152 1.82 -11.58 6.97
C PRO A 152 3.15 -11.25 7.64
N MET A 153 4.24 -11.95 7.29
CA MET A 153 5.57 -11.68 7.81
C MET A 153 6.06 -10.26 7.51
N ALA A 154 5.61 -9.67 6.40
CA ALA A 154 5.95 -8.28 6.09
C ALA A 154 5.29 -7.30 7.08
N ILE A 155 4.10 -7.61 7.58
CA ILE A 155 3.43 -6.81 8.63
C ILE A 155 4.26 -6.87 9.92
N GLU A 156 4.71 -8.05 10.34
CA GLU A 156 5.55 -8.21 11.52
C GLU A 156 6.90 -7.49 11.35
N GLN A 157 7.49 -7.54 10.17
CA GLN A 157 8.71 -6.79 9.86
C GLN A 157 8.50 -5.28 9.95
N ARG A 158 7.35 -4.76 9.48
CA ARG A 158 6.98 -3.34 9.64
C ARG A 158 6.83 -3.00 11.13
N ILE A 159 6.07 -3.79 11.89
CA ILE A 159 5.87 -3.60 13.33
C ILE A 159 7.22 -3.60 14.06
N GLY A 160 8.11 -4.54 13.77
CA GLY A 160 9.44 -4.63 14.36
C GLY A 160 10.36 -3.42 14.09
N ARG A 161 9.94 -2.45 13.27
CA ARG A 161 10.65 -1.15 13.10
C ARG A 161 10.34 -0.16 14.19
N ILE A 162 9.18 -0.27 14.82
CA ILE A 162 8.72 0.61 15.90
C ILE A 162 8.60 -0.12 17.22
N ASP A 163 8.07 -1.34 17.24
CA ASP A 163 7.99 -2.19 18.43
C ASP A 163 9.29 -2.96 18.61
N ARG A 164 10.19 -2.34 19.37
CA ARG A 164 11.55 -2.86 19.56
C ARG A 164 12.10 -2.45 20.92
N ARG A 165 13.15 -3.16 21.35
CA ARG A 165 13.88 -2.83 22.57
C ARG A 165 14.34 -1.36 22.53
N GLY A 166 13.89 -0.57 23.50
CA GLY A 166 14.12 0.87 23.57
C GLY A 166 12.94 1.72 23.06
N GLN A 167 11.79 1.11 22.76
CA GLN A 167 10.54 1.83 22.54
C GLN A 167 10.23 2.71 23.77
N LYS A 168 9.91 3.99 23.51
CA LYS A 168 9.67 5.00 24.57
C LYS A 168 8.24 5.01 25.06
N SER A 169 7.32 4.46 24.28
CA SER A 169 5.90 4.39 24.63
C SER A 169 5.55 3.00 25.14
N ASP A 170 4.66 2.93 26.14
CA ASP A 170 4.18 1.66 26.72
C ASP A 170 3.33 0.86 25.73
N THR A 171 2.78 1.53 24.72
CA THR A 171 1.90 0.92 23.71
C THR A 171 2.26 1.46 22.32
N VAL A 172 2.30 0.55 21.36
CA VAL A 172 2.42 0.85 19.94
C VAL A 172 1.06 0.60 19.27
N ILE A 173 0.59 1.56 18.49
CA ILE A 173 -0.70 1.47 17.78
C ILE A 173 -0.45 1.16 16.31
N ILE A 174 -1.08 0.10 15.81
CA ILE A 174 -1.06 -0.29 14.41
C ILE A 174 -2.44 -0.10 13.81
N CYS A 175 -2.56 0.85 12.91
CA CYS A 175 -3.80 1.14 12.19
C CYS A 175 -3.75 0.51 10.79
N ASN A 176 -4.71 -0.35 10.46
CA ASN A 176 -4.84 -0.95 9.14
C ASN A 176 -6.07 -0.36 8.44
N LEU A 177 -5.87 0.28 7.28
CA LEU A 177 -6.95 0.80 6.47
C LEU A 177 -7.38 -0.25 5.43
N VAL A 178 -8.52 -0.85 5.68
CA VAL A 178 -9.07 -1.95 4.86
C VAL A 178 -10.40 -1.50 4.27
N THR A 179 -10.55 -1.64 2.95
CA THR A 179 -11.83 -1.40 2.27
C THR A 179 -12.62 -2.69 2.25
N GLU A 180 -13.85 -2.70 2.80
CA GLU A 180 -14.72 -3.87 2.79
C GLU A 180 -15.04 -4.32 1.36
N ASP A 181 -15.39 -5.60 1.19
CA ASP A 181 -15.72 -6.25 -0.09
C ASP A 181 -14.62 -6.22 -1.16
N THR A 182 -13.39 -5.90 -0.77
CA THR A 182 -12.23 -5.89 -1.66
C THR A 182 -11.26 -7.04 -1.39
N ILE A 183 -10.22 -7.10 -2.21
CA ILE A 183 -9.10 -8.01 -2.00
C ILE A 183 -8.36 -7.71 -0.69
N ASP A 184 -8.30 -6.43 -0.27
CA ASP A 184 -7.66 -6.01 0.97
C ASP A 184 -8.34 -6.65 2.19
N ALA A 185 -9.69 -6.70 2.22
CA ALA A 185 -10.43 -7.38 3.27
C ALA A 185 -10.10 -8.88 3.34
N LYS A 186 -9.98 -9.54 2.19
CA LYS A 186 -9.59 -10.96 2.12
C LYS A 186 -8.18 -11.20 2.62
N ILE A 187 -7.25 -10.30 2.30
CA ILE A 187 -5.86 -10.34 2.77
C ILE A 187 -5.85 -10.16 4.29
N TYR A 188 -6.56 -9.16 4.80
CA TYR A 188 -6.66 -8.88 6.23
C TYR A 188 -7.16 -10.09 7.02
N HIS A 189 -8.27 -10.69 6.61
CA HIS A 189 -8.80 -11.89 7.27
C HIS A 189 -7.81 -13.05 7.25
N ARG A 190 -7.14 -13.30 6.13
CA ARG A 190 -6.09 -14.34 6.04
C ARG A 190 -4.89 -14.06 6.94
N CYS A 191 -4.51 -12.78 7.09
CA CYS A 191 -3.44 -12.38 8.00
C CYS A 191 -3.85 -12.65 9.46
N LEU A 192 -5.07 -12.28 9.85
CA LEU A 192 -5.61 -12.54 11.18
C LEU A 192 -5.67 -14.04 11.49
N GLU A 193 -6.17 -14.86 10.58
CA GLU A 193 -6.23 -16.32 10.74
C GLU A 193 -4.82 -16.91 10.96
N ARG A 194 -3.83 -16.45 10.21
CA ARG A 194 -2.45 -16.94 10.32
C ARG A 194 -1.77 -16.48 11.62
N ILE A 195 -2.01 -15.25 12.04
CA ILE A 195 -1.51 -14.73 13.33
C ILE A 195 -2.18 -15.50 14.46
N GLY A 196 -3.49 -15.72 14.43
CA GLY A 196 -4.21 -16.52 15.41
C GLY A 196 -3.74 -17.97 15.48
N VAL A 197 -3.38 -18.59 14.37
CA VAL A 197 -2.74 -19.93 14.34
C VAL A 197 -1.35 -19.89 14.97
N PHE A 198 -0.61 -18.82 14.78
CA PHE A 198 0.74 -18.64 15.32
C PHE A 198 0.68 -18.41 16.86
N GLU A 199 -0.25 -17.58 17.34
CA GLU A 199 -0.50 -17.37 18.77
C GLU A 199 -0.88 -18.67 19.49
N SER A 200 -1.72 -19.49 18.88
CA SER A 200 -2.11 -20.79 19.43
C SER A 200 -0.96 -21.80 19.49
N SER A 201 0.08 -21.61 18.65
CA SER A 201 1.22 -22.55 18.52
C SER A 201 2.44 -22.16 19.35
N ILE A 202 2.63 -20.89 19.68
CA ILE A 202 3.87 -20.36 20.31
C ILE A 202 3.59 -19.73 21.71
N GLY A 203 2.31 -19.58 22.10
CA GLY A 203 1.93 -18.86 23.32
C GLY A 203 1.96 -17.34 23.11
N GLU A 204 1.09 -16.68 23.84
CA GLU A 204 0.74 -15.27 23.80
C GLU A 204 1.78 -14.30 23.22
N CYS A 205 1.70 -14.05 21.92
CA CYS A 205 2.03 -12.75 21.33
C CYS A 205 0.76 -11.88 21.40
N ALA A 206 0.14 -11.90 22.57
CA ALA A 206 -1.15 -11.26 22.81
C ALA A 206 -1.02 -9.75 22.77
N GLY A 207 -1.86 -9.11 22.03
CA GLY A 207 -2.21 -7.72 22.19
C GLY A 207 -1.91 -6.79 21.01
N ILE A 208 -1.33 -7.26 19.90
CA ILE A 208 -0.96 -6.39 18.76
C ILE A 208 -2.17 -6.09 17.86
N LEU A 209 -3.22 -6.90 17.91
CA LEU A 209 -4.45 -6.72 17.11
C LEU A 209 -5.70 -6.60 18.00
N GLY A 210 -5.58 -5.85 19.10
CA GLY A 210 -6.73 -5.52 19.95
C GLY A 210 -7.79 -4.75 19.16
N ASP A 211 -9.04 -5.18 19.31
CA ASP A 211 -10.28 -4.66 18.76
C ASP A 211 -10.34 -3.13 18.56
N MET A 212 -9.91 -2.67 17.40
CA MET A 212 -10.36 -1.41 16.82
C MET A 212 -10.92 -1.66 15.42
N THR A 213 -11.88 -2.55 15.32
CA THR A 213 -12.69 -2.72 14.11
C THR A 213 -13.79 -1.66 14.12
N GLN A 214 -13.48 -0.42 13.75
CA GLN A 214 -14.52 0.49 13.29
C GLN A 214 -14.79 0.15 11.83
N LYS A 215 -15.96 -0.44 11.58
CA LYS A 215 -16.44 -0.70 10.23
C LYS A 215 -16.69 0.62 9.53
N ILE A 216 -16.07 0.79 8.39
CA ILE A 216 -16.41 1.83 7.40
C ILE A 216 -17.51 1.19 6.54
N ASN A 217 -18.73 1.72 6.62
CA ASN A 217 -19.86 1.32 5.75
C ASN A 217 -19.72 1.99 4.40
#